data_a348eef6d8d6db712ff3a7d58e3f6be7
#
_entry.id   a348eef6d8d6db712ff3a7d58e3f6be7
#
_cell.length_a   1.000
_cell.length_b   1.000
_cell.length_c   1.000
_cell.angle_alpha   90.00
_cell.angle_beta   90.00
_cell.angle_gamma   90.00
#
_symmetry.space_group_name_H-M   'P 1'
#
loop_
_entity.id
_entity.type
_entity.pdbx_description
1 polymer ?
#
loop_
_entity_poly.entity_id
_entity_poly.type
_entity_poly.pdbx_seq_one_letter_code
_entity_poly.pdbx_strand_id
1 'polypeptide(L)'
;SDTSTSGCWEITTNKTTFRAKTIILASGGCSYPGTGSDGQLFSVLQRDLDLEMIPLQPALTSIRVQNYPYAKLAGISFKDCRIRVLRAQKKIAEEKGGLLFTHKDFSGPAILNISNFAQPGDTLVIDYLIAPRDEIAARLQKSAEKSHSGLPAILSDTFHLPKRFSQLLVSRTVNSTKALAAALTGEEFQITSLSGFEKAMTTAGGIALSQIDLKTMELKNHSGIFVCGEMIDIDGSTGGYNLQFAYSSGCTAAKSAIRLL
;
A
#
# COMPACT_ATOMS: atom_id res chain seq x y z
N SER A 1 7.28 -34.05 0.50
CA SER A 1 6.86 -35.23 -0.29
C SER A 1 5.75 -35.97 0.44
N ASP A 2 4.71 -36.33 -0.30
CA ASP A 2 3.61 -37.17 0.20
C ASP A 2 4.13 -38.62 0.34
N THR A 3 4.24 -39.12 1.56
CA THR A 3 4.46 -40.54 1.82
C THR A 3 3.11 -41.19 2.09
N SER A 4 2.36 -41.45 1.02
CA SER A 4 0.99 -41.98 1.01
C SER A 4 0.72 -43.28 1.79
N THR A 5 1.71 -43.82 2.49
CA THR A 5 1.61 -45.05 3.31
C THR A 5 1.51 -44.81 4.80
N SER A 6 1.68 -43.58 5.33
CA SER A 6 1.68 -43.33 6.78
C SER A 6 0.73 -42.22 7.25
N GLY A 7 0.02 -41.50 6.35
CA GLY A 7 -0.85 -40.38 6.72
C GLY A 7 -0.09 -39.20 7.38
N CYS A 8 1.20 -39.05 7.08
CA CYS A 8 2.06 -38.02 7.63
C CYS A 8 2.86 -37.32 6.54
N TRP A 9 2.99 -36.02 6.68
CA TRP A 9 3.86 -35.18 5.86
C TRP A 9 5.30 -35.24 6.36
N GLU A 10 6.25 -35.22 5.45
CA GLU A 10 7.67 -35.11 5.75
C GLU A 10 8.20 -33.75 5.29
N ILE A 11 8.80 -33.02 6.24
CA ILE A 11 9.33 -31.65 6.02
C ILE A 11 10.84 -31.73 6.20
N THR A 12 11.60 -31.64 5.11
CA THR A 12 13.05 -31.63 5.12
C THR A 12 13.60 -30.22 5.18
N THR A 13 14.45 -29.96 6.15
CA THR A 13 15.18 -28.69 6.29
C THR A 13 16.68 -28.94 6.09
N ASN A 14 17.46 -27.86 6.04
CA ASN A 14 18.93 -27.96 6.00
C ASN A 14 19.56 -28.56 7.27
N LYS A 15 18.79 -28.72 8.36
CA LYS A 15 19.27 -29.25 9.64
C LYS A 15 18.72 -30.63 9.97
N THR A 16 17.46 -30.88 9.65
CA THR A 16 16.77 -32.12 10.04
C THR A 16 15.48 -32.30 9.25
N THR A 17 14.90 -33.48 9.37
CA THR A 17 13.61 -33.84 8.80
C THR A 17 12.58 -33.98 9.92
N PHE A 18 11.40 -33.38 9.74
CA PHE A 18 10.26 -33.49 10.64
C PHE A 18 9.17 -34.33 9.99
N ARG A 19 8.39 -35.06 10.82
CA ARG A 19 7.16 -35.70 10.38
C ARG A 19 5.97 -35.15 11.16
N ALA A 20 4.92 -34.80 10.44
CA ALA A 20 3.71 -34.22 11.02
C ALA A 20 2.46 -34.72 10.31
N LYS A 21 1.36 -34.94 11.05
CA LYS A 21 0.05 -35.25 10.47
C LYS A 21 -0.56 -34.01 9.77
N THR A 22 -0.32 -32.85 10.34
CA THR A 22 -0.82 -31.59 9.80
C THR A 22 0.29 -30.53 9.76
N ILE A 23 0.22 -29.61 8.78
CA ILE A 23 1.14 -28.49 8.59
C ILE A 23 0.33 -27.21 8.49
N ILE A 24 0.74 -26.15 9.20
CA ILE A 24 0.21 -24.81 9.02
C ILE A 24 1.32 -23.93 8.43
N LEU A 25 1.11 -23.45 7.20
CA LEU A 25 2.00 -22.55 6.50
C LEU A 25 1.66 -21.11 6.90
N ALA A 26 2.58 -20.43 7.59
CA ALA A 26 2.40 -19.10 8.16
C ALA A 26 3.67 -18.24 8.04
N SER A 27 4.45 -18.39 6.94
CA SER A 27 5.75 -17.73 6.79
C SER A 27 5.65 -16.24 6.39
N GLY A 28 4.44 -15.75 6.12
CA GLY A 28 4.23 -14.38 5.62
C GLY A 28 4.54 -14.23 4.14
N GLY A 29 4.59 -12.99 3.67
CA GLY A 29 4.88 -12.61 2.28
C GLY A 29 6.35 -12.28 2.04
N CYS A 30 6.60 -11.14 1.34
CA CYS A 30 7.93 -10.65 1.00
C CYS A 30 8.23 -9.27 1.62
N SER A 31 7.29 -8.68 2.35
CA SER A 31 7.44 -7.35 2.90
C SER A 31 8.42 -7.33 4.07
N TYR A 32 9.35 -6.37 4.07
CA TYR A 32 10.46 -6.28 5.02
C TYR A 32 11.33 -7.55 5.06
N PRO A 33 11.95 -7.96 3.94
CA PRO A 33 12.68 -9.23 3.83
C PRO A 33 13.81 -9.39 4.86
N GLY A 34 14.39 -8.28 5.35
CA GLY A 34 15.39 -8.30 6.43
C GLY A 34 14.88 -8.82 7.78
N THR A 35 13.57 -9.01 7.95
CA THR A 35 12.95 -9.61 9.14
C THR A 35 12.69 -11.10 9.00
N GLY A 36 13.04 -11.72 7.86
CA GLY A 36 12.85 -13.13 7.55
C GLY A 36 11.65 -13.43 6.64
N SER A 37 10.86 -12.41 6.27
CA SER A 37 9.75 -12.53 5.31
C SER A 37 10.28 -12.27 3.89
N ASP A 38 11.06 -13.22 3.36
CA ASP A 38 11.79 -13.06 2.09
C ASP A 38 11.16 -13.81 0.90
N GLY A 39 10.04 -14.50 1.13
CA GLY A 39 9.31 -15.21 0.10
C GLY A 39 9.92 -16.53 -0.38
N GLN A 40 11.02 -17.00 0.20
CA GLN A 40 11.69 -18.23 -0.25
C GLN A 40 10.78 -19.46 -0.23
N LEU A 41 9.83 -19.52 0.73
CA LEU A 41 8.93 -20.66 0.83
C LEU A 41 8.00 -20.78 -0.38
N PHE A 42 7.61 -19.68 -1.03
CA PHE A 42 6.73 -19.74 -2.21
C PHE A 42 7.30 -20.58 -3.35
N SER A 43 8.61 -20.46 -3.62
CA SER A 43 9.27 -21.27 -4.66
C SER A 43 9.32 -22.76 -4.32
N VAL A 44 9.45 -23.09 -3.04
CA VAL A 44 9.42 -24.48 -2.57
C VAL A 44 8.01 -25.05 -2.73
N LEU A 45 6.99 -24.31 -2.32
CA LEU A 45 5.59 -24.74 -2.43
C LEU A 45 5.16 -24.93 -3.90
N GLN A 46 5.57 -24.03 -4.78
CA GLN A 46 5.28 -24.16 -6.20
C GLN A 46 5.95 -25.40 -6.81
N ARG A 47 7.22 -25.67 -6.46
CA ARG A 47 7.97 -26.81 -6.97
C ARG A 47 7.48 -28.14 -6.41
N ASP A 48 7.25 -28.24 -5.09
CA ASP A 48 7.04 -29.50 -4.38
C ASP A 48 5.54 -29.86 -4.24
N LEU A 49 4.64 -28.88 -4.30
CA LEU A 49 3.19 -29.07 -4.19
C LEU A 49 2.43 -28.63 -5.45
N ASP A 50 3.13 -28.20 -6.49
CA ASP A 50 2.52 -27.71 -7.75
C ASP A 50 1.45 -26.66 -7.53
N LEU A 51 1.68 -25.74 -6.56
CA LEU A 51 0.72 -24.69 -6.24
C LEU A 51 0.75 -23.57 -7.28
N GLU A 52 -0.43 -23.15 -7.72
CA GLU A 52 -0.59 -21.95 -8.52
C GLU A 52 -0.30 -20.71 -7.67
N MET A 53 0.64 -19.89 -8.14
CA MET A 53 1.05 -18.66 -7.48
C MET A 53 0.64 -17.44 -8.31
N ILE A 54 -0.06 -16.51 -7.67
CA ILE A 54 -0.24 -15.17 -8.21
C ILE A 54 1.06 -14.39 -7.99
N PRO A 55 1.59 -13.68 -9.02
CA PRO A 55 2.86 -12.97 -8.92
C PRO A 55 2.93 -12.03 -7.74
N LEU A 56 4.00 -12.14 -6.95
CA LEU A 56 4.21 -11.32 -5.76
C LEU A 56 4.58 -9.90 -6.14
N GLN A 57 3.91 -8.92 -5.54
CA GLN A 57 4.16 -7.49 -5.73
C GLN A 57 4.14 -6.74 -4.39
N PRO A 58 4.96 -5.68 -4.23
CA PRO A 58 4.88 -4.83 -3.05
C PRO A 58 3.57 -4.05 -3.07
N ALA A 59 2.79 -4.14 -2.01
CA ALA A 59 1.54 -3.45 -1.83
C ALA A 59 1.58 -2.48 -0.63
N LEU A 60 0.69 -1.50 -0.61
CA LEU A 60 0.65 -0.44 0.40
C LEU A 60 2.03 0.22 0.56
N THR A 61 2.54 0.76 -0.52
CA THR A 61 3.90 1.31 -0.59
C THR A 61 3.91 2.78 -0.99
N SER A 62 5.03 3.47 -0.78
CA SER A 62 5.18 4.88 -1.16
C SER A 62 5.37 5.03 -2.67
N ILE A 63 4.93 6.19 -3.20
CA ILE A 63 4.97 6.53 -4.62
C ILE A 63 6.07 7.57 -4.85
N ARG A 64 7.01 7.26 -5.73
CA ARG A 64 8.04 8.16 -6.21
C ARG A 64 7.60 8.83 -7.51
N VAL A 65 7.89 10.12 -7.61
CA VAL A 65 7.54 10.92 -8.78
C VAL A 65 8.75 11.65 -9.35
N GLN A 66 8.65 12.03 -10.62
CA GLN A 66 9.66 12.84 -11.27
C GLN A 66 9.74 14.23 -10.63
N ASN A 67 10.95 14.75 -10.43
CA ASN A 67 11.19 16.09 -9.90
C ASN A 67 10.48 16.37 -8.57
N TYR A 68 10.47 15.41 -7.65
CA TYR A 68 9.82 15.51 -6.34
C TYR A 68 10.19 16.80 -5.59
N PRO A 69 9.25 17.75 -5.36
CA PRO A 69 9.61 19.09 -4.86
C PRO A 69 9.62 19.19 -3.34
N TYR A 70 9.11 18.20 -2.63
CA TYR A 70 8.80 18.30 -1.19
C TYR A 70 9.83 17.63 -0.27
N ALA A 71 11.02 17.28 -0.79
CA ALA A 71 12.08 16.63 -0.01
C ALA A 71 12.47 17.41 1.27
N LYS A 72 12.54 18.75 1.19
CA LYS A 72 12.82 19.62 2.33
C LYS A 72 11.66 19.77 3.32
N LEU A 73 10.48 19.28 2.96
CA LEU A 73 9.26 19.29 3.75
C LEU A 73 8.93 17.93 4.36
N ALA A 74 9.88 16.99 4.37
CA ALA A 74 9.68 15.67 4.96
C ALA A 74 9.14 15.78 6.40
N GLY A 75 8.16 14.93 6.72
CA GLY A 75 7.43 14.95 7.98
C GLY A 75 6.16 15.81 7.97
N ILE A 76 5.93 16.67 6.96
CA ILE A 76 4.65 17.38 6.83
C ILE A 76 3.58 16.40 6.35
N SER A 77 2.45 16.41 7.04
CA SER A 77 1.29 15.59 6.71
C SER A 77 0.02 16.43 6.56
N PHE A 78 -0.88 15.92 5.76
CA PHE A 78 -2.24 16.44 5.56
C PHE A 78 -3.21 15.34 5.99
N LYS A 79 -4.31 15.70 6.65
CA LYS A 79 -5.29 14.72 7.14
C LYS A 79 -6.23 14.24 6.03
N ASP A 80 -6.68 15.18 5.19
CA ASP A 80 -7.72 14.96 4.21
C ASP A 80 -7.29 15.53 2.85
N CYS A 81 -6.61 14.70 2.05
CA CYS A 81 -6.35 14.95 0.65
C CYS A 81 -7.20 14.05 -0.23
N ARG A 82 -7.45 14.46 -1.46
CA ARG A 82 -7.95 13.57 -2.49
C ARG A 82 -6.79 13.25 -3.44
N ILE A 83 -6.52 11.97 -3.60
CA ILE A 83 -5.46 11.44 -4.43
C ILE A 83 -6.09 10.66 -5.58
N ARG A 84 -5.63 10.91 -6.80
CA ARG A 84 -6.10 10.22 -8.00
C ARG A 84 -4.91 9.69 -8.78
N VAL A 85 -5.08 8.52 -9.39
CA VAL A 85 -4.14 7.97 -10.38
C VAL A 85 -4.82 8.00 -11.73
N LEU A 86 -4.16 8.63 -12.70
CA LEU A 86 -4.60 8.71 -14.09
C LEU A 86 -3.65 7.91 -14.98
N ARG A 87 -4.21 7.09 -15.87
CA ARG A 87 -3.49 6.38 -16.94
C ARG A 87 -4.04 6.81 -18.28
N ALA A 88 -3.20 7.35 -19.16
CA ALA A 88 -3.64 7.94 -20.43
C ALA A 88 -4.85 8.90 -20.25
N GLN A 89 -4.77 9.77 -19.24
CA GLN A 89 -5.79 10.77 -18.86
C GLN A 89 -7.12 10.17 -18.35
N LYS A 90 -7.22 8.86 -18.18
CA LYS A 90 -8.38 8.21 -17.57
C LYS A 90 -8.13 7.93 -16.09
N LYS A 91 -9.09 8.25 -15.24
CA LYS A 91 -9.02 7.94 -13.80
C LYS A 91 -9.08 6.42 -13.60
N ILE A 92 -8.00 5.87 -13.00
CA ILE A 92 -7.88 4.47 -12.64
C ILE A 92 -8.35 4.23 -11.21
N ALA A 93 -7.92 5.14 -10.29
CA ALA A 93 -8.28 5.03 -8.88
C ALA A 93 -8.39 6.40 -8.24
N GLU A 94 -9.11 6.48 -7.13
CA GLU A 94 -9.25 7.66 -6.28
C GLU A 94 -9.32 7.22 -4.83
N GLU A 95 -8.51 7.89 -3.99
CA GLU A 95 -8.48 7.70 -2.55
C GLU A 95 -8.61 9.04 -1.83
N LYS A 96 -9.24 9.05 -0.66
CA LYS A 96 -9.30 10.20 0.24
C LYS A 96 -8.69 9.84 1.58
N GLY A 97 -7.84 10.72 2.11
CA GLY A 97 -7.23 10.49 3.42
C GLY A 97 -5.90 11.17 3.58
N GLY A 98 -5.11 10.67 4.54
CA GLY A 98 -3.84 11.25 4.91
C GLY A 98 -2.77 11.14 3.84
N LEU A 99 -2.07 12.25 3.62
CA LEU A 99 -0.87 12.36 2.78
C LEU A 99 0.32 12.73 3.67
N LEU A 100 1.47 12.12 3.44
CA LEU A 100 2.73 12.40 4.14
C LEU A 100 3.84 12.66 3.13
N PHE A 101 4.57 13.76 3.29
CA PHE A 101 5.81 14.01 2.55
C PHE A 101 6.97 13.30 3.23
N THR A 102 7.73 12.53 2.45
CA THR A 102 8.99 11.95 2.88
C THR A 102 10.17 12.67 2.22
N HIS A 103 11.40 12.22 2.44
CA HIS A 103 12.57 12.80 1.79
C HIS A 103 12.64 12.55 0.28
N LYS A 104 11.94 11.54 -0.23
CA LYS A 104 12.06 11.12 -1.64
C LYS A 104 10.72 10.78 -2.30
N ASP A 105 9.68 10.54 -1.53
CA ASP A 105 8.46 9.89 -1.98
C ASP A 105 7.24 10.53 -1.33
N PHE A 106 6.07 10.37 -1.92
CA PHE A 106 4.78 10.54 -1.25
C PHE A 106 4.43 9.26 -0.48
N SER A 107 3.86 9.43 0.71
CA SER A 107 3.40 8.36 1.59
C SER A 107 2.11 8.79 2.32
N GLY A 108 1.72 8.06 3.34
CA GLY A 108 0.48 8.28 4.09
C GLY A 108 -0.66 7.38 3.60
N PRO A 109 -1.70 7.18 4.41
CA PRO A 109 -2.73 6.17 4.14
C PRO A 109 -3.34 6.22 2.75
N ALA A 110 -3.69 7.41 2.23
CA ALA A 110 -4.26 7.54 0.89
C ALA A 110 -3.27 7.14 -0.22
N ILE A 111 -1.98 7.49 -0.08
CA ILE A 111 -0.94 7.08 -1.03
C ILE A 111 -0.70 5.57 -0.96
N LEU A 112 -0.63 5.01 0.25
CA LEU A 112 -0.42 3.58 0.43
C LEU A 112 -1.54 2.77 -0.20
N ASN A 113 -2.80 3.12 0.06
CA ASN A 113 -3.96 2.43 -0.51
C ASN A 113 -3.99 2.53 -2.04
N ILE A 114 -3.77 3.74 -2.60
CA ILE A 114 -3.86 3.94 -4.05
C ILE A 114 -2.67 3.33 -4.80
N SER A 115 -1.55 3.03 -4.10
CA SER A 115 -0.35 2.46 -4.73
C SER A 115 -0.62 1.12 -5.42
N ASN A 116 -1.60 0.34 -4.95
CA ASN A 116 -1.99 -0.95 -5.55
C ASN A 116 -2.52 -0.80 -6.99
N PHE A 117 -2.96 0.40 -7.37
CA PHE A 117 -3.50 0.69 -8.70
C PHE A 117 -2.51 1.46 -9.60
N ALA A 118 -1.43 1.97 -9.01
CA ALA A 118 -0.45 2.83 -9.66
C ALA A 118 0.68 2.03 -10.32
N GLN A 119 1.18 2.54 -11.43
CA GLN A 119 2.39 1.99 -12.08
C GLN A 119 3.27 3.13 -12.61
N PRO A 120 4.57 2.87 -12.87
CA PRO A 120 5.42 3.83 -13.54
C PRO A 120 4.81 4.29 -14.88
N GLY A 121 4.83 5.60 -15.13
CA GLY A 121 4.19 6.20 -16.31
C GLY A 121 2.79 6.77 -16.06
N ASP A 122 2.13 6.42 -14.96
CA ASP A 122 0.86 7.04 -14.58
C ASP A 122 1.07 8.45 -14.02
N THR A 123 0.00 9.25 -14.00
CA THR A 123 -0.03 10.58 -13.37
C THR A 123 -0.69 10.49 -12.00
N LEU A 124 0.03 10.90 -10.96
CA LEU A 124 -0.51 11.12 -9.62
C LEU A 124 -1.06 12.54 -9.54
N VAL A 125 -2.32 12.71 -9.17
CA VAL A 125 -2.96 14.02 -8.99
C VAL A 125 -3.34 14.18 -7.53
N ILE A 126 -2.92 15.29 -6.92
CA ILE A 126 -3.12 15.58 -5.50
C ILE A 126 -3.97 16.84 -5.35
N ASP A 127 -5.12 16.72 -4.70
CA ASP A 127 -5.91 17.83 -4.23
C ASP A 127 -5.64 17.98 -2.72
N TYR A 128 -4.88 19.00 -2.34
CA TYR A 128 -4.64 19.33 -0.92
C TYR A 128 -5.87 19.95 -0.26
N LEU A 129 -6.73 20.57 -1.07
CA LEU A 129 -8.04 21.10 -0.67
C LEU A 129 -9.13 20.45 -1.54
N ILE A 130 -10.09 19.80 -0.91
CA ILE A 130 -11.20 19.13 -1.59
C ILE A 130 -12.34 20.13 -1.75
N ALA A 131 -12.18 21.07 -2.70
CA ALA A 131 -13.17 22.07 -3.06
C ALA A 131 -13.05 22.45 -4.55
N PRO A 132 -14.08 23.04 -5.16
CA PRO A 132 -13.99 23.56 -6.53
C PRO A 132 -12.87 24.59 -6.66
N ARG A 133 -12.08 24.48 -7.75
CA ARG A 133 -10.94 25.37 -8.01
C ARG A 133 -11.33 26.87 -7.99
N ASP A 134 -12.46 27.19 -8.58
CA ASP A 134 -12.93 28.57 -8.66
C ASP A 134 -13.32 29.14 -7.29
N GLU A 135 -13.86 28.30 -6.41
CA GLU A 135 -14.12 28.70 -5.02
C GLU A 135 -12.83 29.02 -4.27
N ILE A 136 -11.81 28.14 -4.40
CA ILE A 136 -10.49 28.37 -3.78
C ILE A 136 -9.86 29.65 -4.36
N ALA A 137 -9.93 29.87 -5.68
CA ALA A 137 -9.40 31.07 -6.33
C ALA A 137 -10.08 32.34 -5.81
N ALA A 138 -11.41 32.35 -5.72
CA ALA A 138 -12.19 33.49 -5.21
C ALA A 138 -11.87 33.76 -3.72
N ARG A 139 -11.74 32.75 -2.90
CA ARG A 139 -11.36 32.88 -1.47
C ARG A 139 -9.94 33.44 -1.33
N LEU A 140 -8.98 32.97 -2.12
CA LEU A 140 -7.62 33.51 -2.14
C LEU A 140 -7.59 34.98 -2.55
N GLN A 141 -8.30 35.34 -3.60
CA GLN A 141 -8.37 36.71 -4.08
C GLN A 141 -8.98 37.63 -3.02
N LYS A 142 -10.13 37.27 -2.47
CA LYS A 142 -10.80 38.04 -1.41
C LYS A 142 -9.94 38.26 -0.18
N SER A 143 -9.16 37.21 0.20
CA SER A 143 -8.25 37.31 1.34
C SER A 143 -7.04 38.20 1.03
N ALA A 144 -6.53 38.15 -0.20
CA ALA A 144 -5.42 39.01 -0.64
C ALA A 144 -5.80 40.50 -0.69
N GLU A 145 -7.04 40.81 -1.10
CA GLU A 145 -7.56 42.19 -1.11
C GLU A 145 -7.76 42.76 0.31
N LYS A 146 -8.07 41.93 1.29
CA LYS A 146 -8.34 42.33 2.67
C LYS A 146 -7.14 42.36 3.59
N SER A 147 -6.06 41.67 3.21
CA SER A 147 -4.90 41.46 4.05
C SER A 147 -3.67 42.17 3.47
N HIS A 148 -2.91 42.84 4.34
CA HIS A 148 -1.56 43.33 4.00
C HIS A 148 -0.49 42.22 4.09
N SER A 149 -0.90 41.00 4.45
CA SER A 149 0.00 39.83 4.56
C SER A 149 0.28 39.21 3.20
N GLY A 150 1.48 38.68 3.00
CA GLY A 150 1.82 37.95 1.78
C GLY A 150 1.03 36.65 1.60
N LEU A 151 0.95 36.16 0.36
CA LEU A 151 0.21 34.92 0.01
C LEU A 151 0.53 33.70 0.87
N PRO A 152 1.80 33.45 1.34
CA PRO A 152 2.08 32.32 2.25
C PRO A 152 1.33 32.40 3.58
N ALA A 153 1.20 33.61 4.16
CA ALA A 153 0.45 33.81 5.40
C ALA A 153 -1.05 33.60 5.14
N ILE A 154 -1.58 34.15 4.04
CA ILE A 154 -2.98 33.95 3.65
C ILE A 154 -3.32 32.46 3.49
N LEU A 155 -2.46 31.67 2.84
CA LEU A 155 -2.65 30.21 2.73
C LEU A 155 -2.71 29.54 4.09
N SER A 156 -1.79 29.89 5.00
CA SER A 156 -1.75 29.31 6.33
C SER A 156 -2.95 29.69 7.20
N ASP A 157 -3.37 30.94 7.13
CA ASP A 157 -4.43 31.48 8.00
C ASP A 157 -5.83 31.12 7.48
N THR A 158 -6.04 31.19 6.14
CA THR A 158 -7.36 30.94 5.52
C THR A 158 -7.68 29.48 5.32
N PHE A 159 -6.66 28.65 5.03
CA PHE A 159 -6.83 27.23 4.71
C PHE A 159 -6.13 26.29 5.68
N HIS A 160 -5.55 26.83 6.75
CA HIS A 160 -4.85 26.08 7.79
C HIS A 160 -3.72 25.16 7.26
N LEU A 161 -3.09 25.60 6.17
CA LEU A 161 -1.99 24.86 5.56
C LEU A 161 -0.67 25.07 6.31
N PRO A 162 0.22 24.07 6.36
CA PRO A 162 1.53 24.20 7.02
C PRO A 162 2.33 25.37 6.43
N LYS A 163 2.88 26.24 7.26
CA LYS A 163 3.61 27.47 6.83
C LYS A 163 4.73 27.18 5.81
N ARG A 164 5.53 26.14 6.06
CA ARG A 164 6.63 25.76 5.15
C ARG A 164 6.11 25.28 3.79
N PHE A 165 5.00 24.57 3.76
CA PHE A 165 4.34 24.15 2.51
C PHE A 165 3.79 25.38 1.75
N SER A 166 3.10 26.29 2.45
CA SER A 166 2.57 27.54 1.87
C SER A 166 3.68 28.39 1.23
N GLN A 167 4.81 28.55 1.91
CA GLN A 167 5.98 29.27 1.39
C GLN A 167 6.52 28.64 0.10
N LEU A 168 6.72 27.32 0.12
CA LEU A 168 7.23 26.60 -1.05
C LEU A 168 6.22 26.66 -2.22
N LEU A 169 4.94 26.47 -1.96
CA LEU A 169 3.93 26.47 -3.01
C LEU A 169 3.84 27.84 -3.69
N VAL A 170 3.83 28.93 -2.92
CA VAL A 170 3.82 30.30 -3.45
C VAL A 170 5.05 30.56 -4.31
N SER A 171 6.26 30.15 -3.87
CA SER A 171 7.49 30.32 -4.65
C SER A 171 7.46 29.59 -5.99
N ARG A 172 6.76 28.46 -6.07
CA ARG A 172 6.62 27.65 -7.30
C ARG A 172 5.54 28.15 -8.26
N THR A 173 4.57 28.93 -7.77
CA THR A 173 3.42 29.41 -8.54
C THR A 173 3.52 30.89 -8.96
N VAL A 174 4.71 31.47 -8.87
CA VAL A 174 5.00 32.85 -9.30
C VAL A 174 4.01 33.88 -8.71
N ASN A 175 3.62 33.68 -7.44
CA ASN A 175 2.70 34.54 -6.70
C ASN A 175 1.30 34.76 -7.36
N SER A 176 0.84 33.83 -8.18
CA SER A 176 -0.46 33.88 -8.83
C SER A 176 -1.53 33.15 -8.02
N THR A 177 -2.59 33.84 -7.60
CA THR A 177 -3.74 33.23 -6.89
C THR A 177 -4.43 32.14 -7.71
N LYS A 178 -4.51 32.33 -9.03
CA LYS A 178 -5.08 31.34 -9.96
C LYS A 178 -4.21 30.08 -10.06
N ALA A 179 -2.88 30.25 -10.14
CA ALA A 179 -1.94 29.14 -10.17
C ALA A 179 -1.90 28.40 -8.82
N LEU A 180 -2.00 29.14 -7.70
CA LEU A 180 -2.11 28.55 -6.37
C LEU A 180 -3.38 27.71 -6.23
N ALA A 181 -4.54 28.22 -6.66
CA ALA A 181 -5.78 27.46 -6.62
C ALA A 181 -5.68 26.17 -7.46
N ALA A 182 -5.06 26.24 -8.64
CA ALA A 182 -4.83 25.07 -9.48
C ALA A 182 -3.93 24.03 -8.79
N ALA A 183 -2.82 24.45 -8.19
CA ALA A 183 -1.92 23.56 -7.46
C ALA A 183 -2.57 22.96 -6.20
N LEU A 184 -3.42 23.72 -5.50
CA LEU A 184 -4.12 23.22 -4.30
C LEU A 184 -5.23 22.23 -4.61
N THR A 185 -5.76 22.22 -5.85
CA THR A 185 -6.91 21.42 -6.28
C THR A 185 -6.62 20.51 -7.48
N GLY A 186 -5.39 20.06 -7.64
CA GLY A 186 -5.02 19.17 -8.74
C GLY A 186 -3.56 19.31 -9.16
N GLU A 187 -2.63 19.23 -8.22
CA GLU A 187 -1.20 19.20 -8.55
C GLU A 187 -0.85 17.84 -9.14
N GLU A 188 -0.22 17.85 -10.32
CA GLU A 188 0.08 16.66 -11.11
C GLU A 188 1.56 16.27 -11.02
N PHE A 189 1.81 14.97 -10.90
CA PHE A 189 3.15 14.39 -10.85
C PHE A 189 3.23 13.13 -11.70
N GLN A 190 4.30 12.98 -12.47
CA GLN A 190 4.58 11.76 -13.21
C GLN A 190 5.15 10.70 -12.26
N ILE A 191 4.51 9.55 -12.13
CA ILE A 191 4.99 8.43 -11.32
C ILE A 191 6.20 7.79 -12.00
N THR A 192 7.32 7.68 -11.29
CA THR A 192 8.54 7.05 -11.80
C THR A 192 8.75 5.64 -11.27
N SER A 193 8.37 5.39 -10.02
CA SER A 193 8.47 4.06 -9.40
C SER A 193 7.59 3.98 -8.15
N LEU A 194 7.29 2.77 -7.74
CA LEU A 194 6.80 2.43 -6.40
C LEU A 194 7.98 1.97 -5.55
N SER A 195 7.91 2.11 -4.24
CA SER A 195 8.92 1.51 -3.36
C SER A 195 8.78 -0.02 -3.37
N GLY A 196 9.92 -0.72 -3.21
CA GLY A 196 9.97 -2.17 -3.19
C GLY A 196 9.53 -2.78 -1.86
N PHE A 197 9.72 -4.09 -1.75
CA PHE A 197 9.36 -4.87 -0.56
C PHE A 197 10.03 -4.39 0.74
N GLU A 198 11.17 -3.71 0.66
CA GLU A 198 11.83 -3.13 1.85
C GLU A 198 10.99 -2.05 2.56
N LYS A 199 9.98 -1.51 1.87
CA LYS A 199 9.11 -0.44 2.39
C LYS A 199 7.62 -0.74 2.24
N ALA A 200 7.26 -1.80 1.56
CA ALA A 200 5.88 -2.22 1.41
C ALA A 200 5.32 -2.68 2.76
N MET A 201 4.11 -2.28 3.09
CA MET A 201 3.47 -2.70 4.34
C MET A 201 2.88 -4.11 4.23
N THR A 202 2.62 -4.58 3.01
CA THR A 202 2.13 -5.93 2.73
C THR A 202 2.55 -6.39 1.33
N THR A 203 2.40 -7.68 1.08
CA THR A 203 2.61 -8.33 -0.21
C THR A 203 1.27 -8.58 -0.86
N ALA A 204 1.08 -8.16 -2.10
CA ALA A 204 0.00 -8.62 -2.96
C ALA A 204 0.45 -9.86 -3.74
N GLY A 205 -0.48 -10.73 -4.12
CA GLY A 205 -0.17 -12.03 -4.69
C GLY A 205 0.04 -13.10 -3.62
N GLY A 206 0.51 -14.26 -4.02
CA GLY A 206 0.67 -15.44 -3.15
C GLY A 206 -0.04 -16.67 -3.68
N ILE A 207 -0.42 -17.57 -2.81
CA ILE A 207 -1.14 -18.80 -3.18
C ILE A 207 -2.54 -18.43 -3.67
N ALA A 208 -2.88 -18.88 -4.88
CA ALA A 208 -4.17 -18.58 -5.51
C ALA A 208 -5.35 -19.09 -4.65
N LEU A 209 -6.37 -18.25 -4.48
CA LEU A 209 -7.57 -18.57 -3.69
C LEU A 209 -8.32 -19.82 -4.20
N SER A 210 -8.21 -20.10 -5.51
CA SER A 210 -8.78 -21.29 -6.13
C SER A 210 -8.35 -22.59 -5.46
N GLN A 211 -7.14 -22.62 -4.87
CA GLN A 211 -6.52 -23.81 -4.29
C GLN A 211 -6.82 -24.01 -2.80
N ILE A 212 -7.46 -23.04 -2.16
CA ILE A 212 -7.71 -23.04 -0.73
C ILE A 212 -9.20 -23.22 -0.45
N ASP A 213 -9.54 -24.09 0.50
CA ASP A 213 -10.87 -24.08 1.11
C ASP A 213 -10.90 -22.98 2.19
N LEU A 214 -11.53 -21.84 1.85
CA LEU A 214 -11.59 -20.66 2.73
C LEU A 214 -12.37 -20.89 4.04
N LYS A 215 -13.10 -22.00 4.17
CA LYS A 215 -13.79 -22.35 5.43
C LYS A 215 -12.88 -23.03 6.43
N THR A 216 -11.87 -23.75 5.94
CA THR A 216 -10.93 -24.53 6.75
C THR A 216 -9.51 -23.98 6.68
N MET A 217 -9.19 -23.17 5.68
CA MET A 217 -7.84 -22.74 5.28
C MET A 217 -6.95 -23.91 4.82
N GLU A 218 -7.53 -25.05 4.45
CA GLU A 218 -6.83 -26.23 3.95
C GLU A 218 -6.58 -26.12 2.44
N LEU A 219 -5.45 -26.63 1.97
CA LEU A 219 -5.18 -26.79 0.54
C LEU A 219 -6.07 -27.91 -0.02
N LYS A 220 -6.87 -27.63 -1.06
CA LYS A 220 -7.85 -28.58 -1.62
C LYS A 220 -7.24 -29.89 -2.10
N ASN A 221 -6.02 -29.84 -2.67
CA ASN A 221 -5.35 -31.01 -3.25
C ASN A 221 -4.28 -31.62 -2.31
N HIS A 222 -4.08 -31.07 -1.11
CA HIS A 222 -3.06 -31.48 -0.17
C HIS A 222 -3.64 -31.54 1.24
N SER A 223 -4.39 -32.63 1.53
CA SER A 223 -5.04 -32.78 2.82
C SER A 223 -4.04 -32.75 3.99
N GLY A 224 -4.41 -32.05 5.06
CA GLY A 224 -3.56 -31.83 6.22
C GLY A 224 -2.59 -30.66 6.11
N ILE A 225 -2.56 -29.93 4.96
CA ILE A 225 -1.80 -28.69 4.81
C ILE A 225 -2.74 -27.50 4.84
N PHE A 226 -2.50 -26.59 5.77
CA PHE A 226 -3.27 -25.35 5.95
C PHE A 226 -2.40 -24.15 5.66
N VAL A 227 -3.01 -23.07 5.15
CA VAL A 227 -2.31 -21.83 4.83
C VAL A 227 -3.01 -20.65 5.50
N CYS A 228 -2.26 -19.68 6.00
CA CYS A 228 -2.83 -18.50 6.63
C CYS A 228 -1.99 -17.24 6.41
N GLY A 229 -2.62 -16.09 6.66
CA GLY A 229 -1.99 -14.79 6.58
C GLY A 229 -1.58 -14.40 5.17
N GLU A 230 -0.52 -13.63 5.08
CA GLU A 230 -0.03 -12.98 3.86
C GLU A 230 0.56 -13.96 2.81
N MET A 231 0.55 -15.26 3.09
CA MET A 231 0.87 -16.27 2.07
C MET A 231 -0.22 -16.45 1.02
N ILE A 232 -1.43 -16.01 1.33
CA ILE A 232 -2.62 -16.13 0.48
C ILE A 232 -2.76 -14.87 -0.36
N ASP A 233 -3.17 -15.00 -1.62
CA ASP A 233 -3.46 -13.87 -2.51
C ASP A 233 -4.66 -13.04 -2.00
N ILE A 234 -4.45 -12.37 -0.87
CA ILE A 234 -5.39 -11.42 -0.25
C ILE A 234 -4.58 -10.29 0.37
N ASP A 235 -4.79 -9.09 -0.11
CA ASP A 235 -4.30 -7.87 0.51
C ASP A 235 -5.43 -6.86 0.71
N GLY A 236 -5.42 -6.21 1.86
CA GLY A 236 -6.40 -5.21 2.26
C GLY A 236 -5.76 -3.82 2.41
N SER A 237 -6.61 -2.79 2.45
CA SER A 237 -6.19 -1.40 2.71
C SER A 237 -5.47 -1.23 4.06
N THR A 238 -4.84 -0.08 4.24
CA THR A 238 -4.31 0.34 5.57
C THR A 238 -5.45 0.42 6.60
N GLY A 239 -5.11 0.21 7.88
CA GLY A 239 -6.11 0.27 8.98
C GLY A 239 -6.23 -1.04 9.76
N GLY A 240 -5.27 -1.97 9.60
CA GLY A 240 -5.23 -3.22 10.38
C GLY A 240 -5.89 -4.42 9.72
N TYR A 241 -6.46 -4.28 8.52
CA TYR A 241 -7.15 -5.37 7.83
C TYR A 241 -6.24 -6.57 7.56
N ASN A 242 -5.01 -6.37 7.13
CA ASN A 242 -4.05 -7.44 6.85
C ASN A 242 -3.69 -8.22 8.13
N LEU A 243 -3.49 -7.53 9.25
CA LEU A 243 -3.24 -8.16 10.55
C LEU A 243 -4.47 -8.94 11.04
N GLN A 244 -5.68 -8.37 10.88
CA GLN A 244 -6.91 -9.04 11.25
C GLN A 244 -7.14 -10.30 10.41
N PHE A 245 -6.85 -10.23 9.11
CA PHE A 245 -6.92 -11.39 8.22
C PHE A 245 -5.92 -12.48 8.62
N ALA A 246 -4.67 -12.10 8.90
CA ALA A 246 -3.65 -13.06 9.34
C ALA A 246 -4.06 -13.78 10.64
N TYR A 247 -4.59 -13.04 11.61
CA TYR A 247 -5.11 -13.60 12.85
C TYR A 247 -6.31 -14.54 12.61
N SER A 248 -7.30 -14.10 11.84
CA SER A 248 -8.53 -14.86 11.62
C SER A 248 -8.29 -16.13 10.82
N SER A 249 -7.49 -16.05 9.75
CA SER A 249 -7.12 -17.22 8.94
C SER A 249 -6.25 -18.20 9.72
N GLY A 250 -5.30 -17.70 10.54
CA GLY A 250 -4.49 -18.53 11.43
C GLY A 250 -5.33 -19.27 12.48
N CYS A 251 -6.30 -18.60 13.11
CA CYS A 251 -7.24 -19.24 14.03
C CYS A 251 -8.10 -20.31 13.34
N THR A 252 -8.54 -20.05 12.10
CA THR A 252 -9.34 -20.99 11.31
C THR A 252 -8.50 -22.23 10.94
N ALA A 253 -7.30 -22.02 10.43
CA ALA A 253 -6.35 -23.08 10.12
C ALA A 253 -6.06 -23.99 11.33
N ALA A 254 -5.76 -23.37 12.49
CA ALA A 254 -5.48 -24.12 13.72
C ALA A 254 -6.66 -24.97 14.18
N LYS A 255 -7.88 -24.38 14.21
CA LYS A 255 -9.10 -25.12 14.58
C LYS A 255 -9.40 -26.29 13.64
N SER A 256 -9.10 -26.11 12.35
CA SER A 256 -9.30 -27.15 11.33
C SER A 256 -8.26 -28.25 11.45
N ALA A 257 -6.99 -27.89 11.64
CA ALA A 257 -5.89 -28.84 11.83
C ALA A 257 -6.12 -29.76 13.05
N ILE A 258 -6.58 -29.21 14.18
CA ILE A 258 -6.87 -29.99 15.39
C ILE A 258 -7.93 -31.07 15.15
N ARG A 259 -8.88 -30.86 14.24
CA ARG A 259 -9.95 -31.85 13.95
C ARG A 259 -9.42 -33.09 13.20
N LEU A 260 -8.23 -33.00 12.61
CA LEU A 260 -7.58 -34.10 11.89
C LEU A 260 -6.60 -34.89 12.77
N LEU A 261 -6.32 -34.45 14.00
CA LEU A 261 -5.44 -35.10 14.95
C LEU A 261 -6.19 -36.16 15.78
#